data_60450d1273884ec7c97d2314058ff78e
#
_entry.id   60450d1273884ec7c97d2314058ff78e
#
_cell.length_a   1.000
_cell.length_b   1.000
_cell.length_c   1.000
_cell.angle_alpha   90.00
_cell.angle_beta   90.00
_cell.angle_gamma   90.00
#
_symmetry.space_group_name_H-M   'P 1'
#
loop_
_entity.id
_entity.type
_entity.pdbx_description
1 polymer ?
#
loop_
_entity_poly.entity_id
_entity_poly.type
_entity_poly.pdbx_seq_one_letter_code
_entity_poly.pdbx_strand_id
1 'polypeptide(L)'
;MMENLKRFYINGEWLEPISDQTMLVINPATEEQIGTVALGNARDVDLAVEAASAAFDQFSQTTKMDRLDLLKSVMVITQRRLEDLAQAMRMEMGAPITMARSSQADAAIGHLQGFIDALEEHDERIKLKNGDIMVHEPVGVCGLITPWNWPINQITLKVLPALATGCTCILKPSEHTPISAMIYAEILNEAGYPKGVFNLINGEGPVVGAALSRHPDIQMMSFTGSTRAGTAVTCDAADTVKRVTLELGGKSPNLVFADCDLEDRVNASVQECMFNTGQSCDAPTRLLVERTCYDDVVRIAKRAAEETEVGDPAIEGDHIGPLFDKIQFERVQRMIKVGIDEGATLLAGGMGKPEGIDKGWYVKPTIFSDVSNDMRIAQEEIFGPVLVIIPFEDESEAIAIANDTPYGLAAYLQTGDTERKGRVAARLKAGAVHINGAGIEYGTPFGGYKQSGNGREGGLMGLEDYLETKTLHGLD
;
A
#
# COMPACT_ATOMS: atom_id res chain seq x y z
N MET A 1 -22.23 3.01 -10.20
CA MET A 1 -21.20 2.75 -9.18
C MET A 1 -21.41 1.43 -8.41
N MET A 2 -22.62 1.07 -7.96
CA MET A 2 -22.85 -0.13 -7.13
C MET A 2 -23.55 -1.30 -7.81
N GLU A 3 -23.89 -1.18 -9.09
CA GLU A 3 -24.69 -2.16 -9.84
C GLU A 3 -23.97 -3.51 -9.98
N ASN A 4 -22.64 -3.50 -10.07
CA ASN A 4 -21.83 -4.68 -10.29
C ASN A 4 -21.24 -5.34 -9.01
N LEU A 5 -21.50 -4.79 -7.81
CA LEU A 5 -20.90 -5.34 -6.56
C LEU A 5 -21.16 -6.84 -6.34
N LYS A 6 -22.25 -7.37 -6.90
CA LYS A 6 -22.61 -8.80 -6.81
C LYS A 6 -22.09 -9.63 -7.97
N ARG A 7 -21.23 -9.08 -8.83
CA ARG A 7 -20.67 -9.73 -10.02
C ARG A 7 -19.15 -9.68 -9.99
N PHE A 8 -18.53 -10.56 -10.78
CA PHE A 8 -17.10 -10.52 -11.07
C PHE A 8 -16.88 -10.07 -12.51
N TYR A 9 -15.78 -9.34 -12.73
CA TYR A 9 -15.36 -8.96 -14.07
C TYR A 9 -14.40 -10.03 -14.61
N ILE A 10 -14.88 -10.91 -15.49
CA ILE A 10 -14.11 -12.02 -16.06
C ILE A 10 -14.31 -12.03 -17.56
N ASN A 11 -13.22 -12.18 -18.30
CA ASN A 11 -13.25 -12.28 -19.77
C ASN A 11 -14.00 -11.14 -20.46
N GLY A 12 -13.85 -9.91 -19.94
CA GLY A 12 -14.49 -8.72 -20.50
C GLY A 12 -16.00 -8.60 -20.22
N GLU A 13 -16.53 -9.38 -19.28
CA GLU A 13 -17.96 -9.39 -18.95
C GLU A 13 -18.19 -9.41 -17.44
N TRP A 14 -19.33 -8.85 -17.00
CA TRP A 14 -19.78 -8.92 -15.61
C TRP A 14 -20.60 -10.18 -15.40
N LEU A 15 -20.01 -11.18 -14.75
CA LEU A 15 -20.61 -12.50 -14.54
C LEU A 15 -21.17 -12.66 -13.13
N GLU A 16 -22.28 -13.37 -13.02
CA GLU A 16 -22.78 -13.85 -11.73
C GLU A 16 -21.79 -14.85 -11.12
N PRO A 17 -21.44 -14.74 -9.82
CA PRO A 17 -20.54 -15.69 -9.18
C PRO A 17 -21.13 -17.10 -9.10
N ILE A 18 -20.25 -18.11 -9.07
CA ILE A 18 -20.65 -19.50 -8.76
C ILE A 18 -20.98 -19.64 -7.27
N SER A 19 -20.26 -18.88 -6.43
CA SER A 19 -20.52 -18.81 -4.98
C SER A 19 -21.79 -18.00 -4.70
N ASP A 20 -22.56 -18.40 -3.70
CA ASP A 20 -23.70 -17.65 -3.16
C ASP A 20 -23.33 -16.77 -1.95
N GLN A 21 -22.05 -16.77 -1.58
CA GLN A 21 -21.56 -16.01 -0.43
C GLN A 21 -21.49 -14.53 -0.72
N THR A 22 -21.83 -13.73 0.27
CA THR A 22 -21.77 -12.27 0.20
C THR A 22 -21.29 -11.67 1.51
N MET A 23 -20.76 -10.44 1.44
CA MET A 23 -20.37 -9.64 2.59
C MET A 23 -20.99 -8.25 2.51
N LEU A 24 -21.31 -7.66 3.66
CA LEU A 24 -21.77 -6.27 3.75
C LEU A 24 -20.55 -5.32 3.61
N VAL A 25 -20.69 -4.31 2.77
CA VAL A 25 -19.77 -3.19 2.73
C VAL A 25 -20.31 -2.11 3.66
N ILE A 26 -19.52 -1.73 4.65
CA ILE A 26 -19.91 -0.83 5.72
C ILE A 26 -19.17 0.50 5.60
N ASN A 27 -19.86 1.61 5.74
CA ASN A 27 -19.22 2.91 5.87
C ASN A 27 -18.63 3.05 7.30
N PRO A 28 -17.32 3.19 7.46
CA PRO A 28 -16.68 3.19 8.78
C PRO A 28 -17.00 4.45 9.61
N ALA A 29 -17.44 5.54 8.98
CA ALA A 29 -17.81 6.77 9.67
C ALA A 29 -19.20 6.69 10.30
N THR A 30 -20.15 5.98 9.65
CA THR A 30 -21.55 5.91 10.07
C THR A 30 -21.97 4.55 10.60
N GLU A 31 -21.14 3.53 10.42
CA GLU A 31 -21.44 2.11 10.71
C GLU A 31 -22.65 1.57 9.90
N GLU A 32 -23.01 2.24 8.82
CA GLU A 32 -24.16 1.88 7.97
C GLU A 32 -23.72 1.06 6.78
N GLN A 33 -24.58 0.13 6.38
CA GLN A 33 -24.38 -0.63 5.16
C GLN A 33 -24.50 0.27 3.93
N ILE A 34 -23.49 0.28 3.08
CA ILE A 34 -23.50 1.00 1.79
C ILE A 34 -23.62 0.07 0.58
N GLY A 35 -23.41 -1.22 0.77
CA GLY A 35 -23.51 -2.19 -0.32
C GLY A 35 -23.45 -3.63 0.19
N THR A 36 -23.52 -4.56 -0.76
CA THR A 36 -23.27 -5.98 -0.54
C THR A 36 -22.40 -6.48 -1.69
N VAL A 37 -21.22 -7.03 -1.36
CA VAL A 37 -20.29 -7.58 -2.34
C VAL A 37 -20.39 -9.10 -2.39
N ALA A 38 -20.33 -9.69 -3.59
CA ALA A 38 -20.22 -11.13 -3.76
C ALA A 38 -18.82 -11.61 -3.36
N LEU A 39 -18.75 -12.78 -2.75
CA LEU A 39 -17.49 -13.45 -2.38
C LEU A 39 -17.32 -14.71 -3.22
N GLY A 40 -16.23 -14.79 -3.97
CA GLY A 40 -15.89 -15.91 -4.83
C GLY A 40 -15.34 -17.13 -4.06
N ASN A 41 -15.18 -18.20 -4.80
CA ASN A 41 -14.55 -19.44 -4.35
C ASN A 41 -13.49 -19.92 -5.37
N ALA A 42 -12.90 -21.10 -5.15
CA ALA A 42 -11.86 -21.64 -6.02
C ALA A 42 -12.32 -21.85 -7.47
N ARG A 43 -13.60 -22.18 -7.70
CA ARG A 43 -14.13 -22.36 -9.07
C ARG A 43 -14.29 -21.03 -9.82
N ASP A 44 -14.58 -19.94 -9.11
CA ASP A 44 -14.58 -18.59 -9.71
C ASP A 44 -13.15 -18.20 -10.09
N VAL A 45 -12.14 -18.59 -9.27
CA VAL A 45 -10.71 -18.40 -9.59
C VAL A 45 -10.33 -19.19 -10.84
N ASP A 46 -10.72 -20.48 -10.95
CA ASP A 46 -10.44 -21.29 -12.13
C ASP A 46 -10.94 -20.62 -13.42
N LEU A 47 -12.18 -20.09 -13.41
CA LEU A 47 -12.74 -19.37 -14.56
C LEU A 47 -11.92 -18.13 -14.97
N ALA A 48 -11.46 -17.35 -13.99
CA ALA A 48 -10.67 -16.14 -14.27
C ALA A 48 -9.27 -16.50 -14.76
N VAL A 49 -8.65 -17.55 -14.22
CA VAL A 49 -7.34 -18.03 -14.67
C VAL A 49 -7.43 -18.60 -16.08
N GLU A 50 -8.48 -19.36 -16.39
CA GLU A 50 -8.73 -19.86 -17.75
C GLU A 50 -8.84 -18.70 -18.74
N ALA A 51 -9.60 -17.65 -18.41
CA ALA A 51 -9.75 -16.46 -19.24
C ALA A 51 -8.41 -15.72 -19.43
N ALA A 52 -7.63 -15.54 -18.33
CA ALA A 52 -6.34 -14.88 -18.36
C ALA A 52 -5.30 -15.68 -19.18
N SER A 53 -5.27 -16.99 -19.03
CA SER A 53 -4.37 -17.88 -19.79
C SER A 53 -4.69 -17.86 -21.28
N ALA A 54 -5.95 -17.90 -21.65
CA ALA A 54 -6.38 -17.84 -23.04
C ALA A 54 -6.02 -16.48 -23.72
N ALA A 55 -6.08 -15.39 -22.96
CA ALA A 55 -5.73 -14.07 -23.45
C ALA A 55 -4.21 -13.82 -23.55
N PHE A 56 -3.40 -14.52 -22.74
CA PHE A 56 -1.97 -14.30 -22.61
C PHE A 56 -1.22 -14.50 -23.93
N ASP A 57 -1.54 -15.57 -24.69
CA ASP A 57 -0.84 -15.88 -25.96
C ASP A 57 -0.85 -14.72 -26.95
N GLN A 58 -1.97 -14.00 -27.02
CA GLN A 58 -2.10 -12.83 -27.91
C GLN A 58 -1.55 -11.55 -27.27
N PHE A 59 -1.87 -11.30 -26.00
CA PHE A 59 -1.51 -10.05 -25.35
C PHE A 59 -0.01 -9.94 -25.12
N SER A 60 0.69 -11.03 -24.80
CA SER A 60 2.14 -11.09 -24.66
C SER A 60 2.91 -10.76 -25.94
N GLN A 61 2.27 -10.84 -27.10
CA GLN A 61 2.87 -10.50 -28.38
C GLN A 61 2.58 -9.08 -28.87
N THR A 62 1.83 -8.29 -28.09
CA THR A 62 1.58 -6.87 -28.41
C THR A 62 2.87 -6.08 -28.38
N THR A 63 2.95 -5.05 -29.21
CA THR A 63 4.11 -4.16 -29.22
C THR A 63 4.11 -3.25 -27.99
N LYS A 64 5.30 -2.76 -27.62
CA LYS A 64 5.43 -1.71 -26.60
C LYS A 64 4.52 -0.52 -26.85
N MET A 65 4.36 -0.11 -28.14
CA MET A 65 3.47 1.00 -28.52
C MET A 65 2.00 0.69 -28.27
N ASP A 66 1.53 -0.52 -28.58
CA ASP A 66 0.15 -0.94 -28.32
C ASP A 66 -0.17 -0.83 -26.81
N ARG A 67 0.76 -1.27 -25.97
CA ARG A 67 0.59 -1.21 -24.51
C ARG A 67 0.66 0.23 -23.97
N LEU A 68 1.54 1.07 -24.52
CA LEU A 68 1.59 2.51 -24.20
C LEU A 68 0.27 3.22 -24.56
N ASP A 69 -0.30 2.92 -25.72
CA ASP A 69 -1.56 3.51 -26.14
C ASP A 69 -2.74 3.10 -25.24
N LEU A 70 -2.75 1.84 -24.76
CA LEU A 70 -3.72 1.37 -23.76
C LEU A 70 -3.55 2.09 -22.43
N LEU A 71 -2.31 2.23 -21.91
CA LEU A 71 -2.03 2.97 -20.67
C LEU A 71 -2.45 4.45 -20.79
N LYS A 72 -2.17 5.10 -21.92
CA LYS A 72 -2.59 6.48 -22.19
C LYS A 72 -4.13 6.60 -22.25
N SER A 73 -4.83 5.60 -22.77
CA SER A 73 -6.30 5.53 -22.72
C SER A 73 -6.81 5.41 -21.28
N VAL A 74 -6.19 4.55 -20.45
CA VAL A 74 -6.50 4.45 -19.01
C VAL A 74 -6.32 5.79 -18.32
N MET A 75 -5.23 6.52 -18.62
CA MET A 75 -4.96 7.85 -18.06
C MET A 75 -6.12 8.81 -18.28
N VAL A 76 -6.58 8.95 -19.53
CA VAL A 76 -7.68 9.87 -19.89
C VAL A 76 -8.97 9.50 -19.18
N ILE A 77 -9.29 8.21 -19.10
CA ILE A 77 -10.52 7.74 -18.46
C ILE A 77 -10.42 7.89 -16.94
N THR A 78 -9.29 7.55 -16.34
CA THR A 78 -9.06 7.71 -14.90
C THR A 78 -9.20 9.17 -14.48
N GLN A 79 -8.60 10.12 -15.22
CA GLN A 79 -8.75 11.54 -14.95
C GLN A 79 -10.24 11.98 -14.91
N ARG A 80 -11.06 11.48 -15.83
CA ARG A 80 -12.50 11.77 -15.85
C ARG A 80 -13.25 11.14 -14.66
N ARG A 81 -12.77 10.02 -14.14
CA ARG A 81 -13.40 9.22 -13.08
C ARG A 81 -12.79 9.46 -11.68
N LEU A 82 -11.87 10.44 -11.51
CA LEU A 82 -11.20 10.71 -10.23
C LEU A 82 -12.19 10.98 -9.08
N GLU A 83 -13.23 11.76 -9.32
CA GLU A 83 -14.24 12.04 -8.29
C GLU A 83 -15.02 10.78 -7.89
N ASP A 84 -15.34 9.89 -8.83
CA ASP A 84 -15.99 8.62 -8.53
C ASP A 84 -15.11 7.74 -7.60
N LEU A 85 -13.81 7.68 -7.89
CA LEU A 85 -12.82 6.97 -7.07
C LEU A 85 -12.68 7.59 -5.68
N ALA A 86 -12.58 8.93 -5.60
CA ALA A 86 -12.49 9.64 -4.32
C ALA A 86 -13.73 9.40 -3.44
N GLN A 87 -14.93 9.48 -4.02
CA GLN A 87 -16.17 9.22 -3.30
C GLN A 87 -16.30 7.76 -2.87
N ALA A 88 -15.84 6.80 -3.68
CA ALA A 88 -15.80 5.40 -3.30
C ALA A 88 -14.93 5.18 -2.06
N MET A 89 -13.68 5.68 -2.07
CA MET A 89 -12.74 5.52 -0.96
C MET A 89 -13.19 6.27 0.30
N ARG A 90 -13.84 7.42 0.16
CA ARG A 90 -14.51 8.10 1.28
C ARG A 90 -15.57 7.22 1.93
N MET A 91 -16.38 6.53 1.11
CA MET A 91 -17.50 5.73 1.64
C MET A 91 -17.07 4.38 2.20
N GLU A 92 -16.17 3.67 1.52
CA GLU A 92 -15.82 2.28 1.88
C GLU A 92 -14.63 2.18 2.84
N MET A 93 -13.71 3.18 2.80
CA MET A 93 -12.49 3.18 3.62
C MET A 93 -12.51 4.25 4.72
N GLY A 94 -13.35 5.30 4.56
CA GLY A 94 -13.46 6.41 5.51
C GLY A 94 -12.39 7.49 5.32
N ALA A 95 -11.74 7.56 4.17
CA ALA A 95 -10.79 8.63 3.86
C ALA A 95 -11.51 9.98 3.80
N PRO A 96 -11.05 11.02 4.52
CA PRO A 96 -11.59 12.37 4.37
C PRO A 96 -11.59 12.81 2.92
N ILE A 97 -12.66 13.44 2.46
CA ILE A 97 -12.88 13.73 1.02
C ILE A 97 -11.75 14.57 0.41
N THR A 98 -11.17 15.52 1.16
CA THR A 98 -10.01 16.30 0.72
C THR A 98 -8.83 15.37 0.43
N MET A 99 -8.47 14.51 1.38
CA MET A 99 -7.42 13.50 1.22
C MET A 99 -7.74 12.48 0.13
N ALA A 100 -9.00 12.02 0.07
CA ALA A 100 -9.45 11.06 -0.94
C ALA A 100 -9.24 11.58 -2.37
N ARG A 101 -9.44 12.89 -2.60
CA ARG A 101 -9.18 13.55 -3.88
C ARG A 101 -7.69 13.77 -4.15
N SER A 102 -6.99 14.42 -3.21
CA SER A 102 -5.63 14.94 -3.41
C SER A 102 -4.53 13.88 -3.27
N SER A 103 -4.82 12.73 -2.64
CA SER A 103 -3.81 11.71 -2.35
C SER A 103 -4.26 10.31 -2.77
N GLN A 104 -5.44 9.85 -2.31
CA GLN A 104 -5.90 8.50 -2.58
C GLN A 104 -6.22 8.27 -4.07
N ALA A 105 -7.06 9.12 -4.69
CA ALA A 105 -7.44 8.99 -6.09
C ALA A 105 -6.34 9.47 -7.04
N ASP A 106 -5.65 10.57 -6.67
CA ASP A 106 -4.56 11.14 -7.47
C ASP A 106 -3.38 10.17 -7.64
N ALA A 107 -3.16 9.27 -6.69
CA ALA A 107 -2.15 8.22 -6.79
C ALA A 107 -2.31 7.36 -8.07
N ALA A 108 -3.55 7.15 -8.54
CA ALA A 108 -3.79 6.42 -9.79
C ALA A 108 -3.16 7.14 -11.01
N ILE A 109 -3.24 8.45 -11.05
CA ILE A 109 -2.65 9.26 -12.13
C ILE A 109 -1.13 9.28 -12.03
N GLY A 110 -0.59 9.47 -10.82
CA GLY A 110 0.84 9.48 -10.59
C GLY A 110 1.52 8.16 -10.97
N HIS A 111 0.94 7.03 -10.57
CA HIS A 111 1.47 5.71 -10.93
C HIS A 111 1.31 5.40 -12.42
N LEU A 112 0.20 5.80 -13.06
CA LEU A 112 0.03 5.68 -14.51
C LEU A 112 1.14 6.40 -15.25
N GLN A 113 1.43 7.65 -14.88
CA GLN A 113 2.52 8.41 -15.50
C GLN A 113 3.87 7.71 -15.26
N GLY A 114 4.15 7.29 -14.01
CA GLY A 114 5.39 6.60 -13.68
C GLY A 114 5.61 5.30 -14.46
N PHE A 115 4.54 4.51 -14.74
CA PHE A 115 4.67 3.30 -15.57
C PHE A 115 4.68 3.57 -17.06
N ILE A 116 4.06 4.65 -17.56
CA ILE A 116 4.22 5.11 -18.95
C ILE A 116 5.69 5.48 -19.17
N ASP A 117 6.27 6.30 -18.30
CA ASP A 117 7.67 6.74 -18.41
C ASP A 117 8.62 5.54 -18.30
N ALA A 118 8.39 4.64 -17.34
CA ALA A 118 9.18 3.43 -17.17
C ALA A 118 9.13 2.51 -18.41
N LEU A 119 7.95 2.33 -19.00
CA LEU A 119 7.79 1.53 -20.21
C LEU A 119 8.42 2.20 -21.43
N GLU A 120 8.35 3.53 -21.57
CA GLU A 120 9.00 4.29 -22.64
C GLU A 120 10.53 4.11 -22.57
N GLU A 121 11.12 4.13 -21.38
CA GLU A 121 12.58 3.96 -21.14
C GLU A 121 13.03 2.50 -21.24
N HIS A 122 12.15 1.53 -20.96
CA HIS A 122 12.53 0.12 -20.89
C HIS A 122 12.94 -0.46 -22.25
N ASP A 123 14.13 -1.09 -22.30
CA ASP A 123 14.61 -1.82 -23.46
C ASP A 123 14.23 -3.30 -23.36
N GLU A 124 13.29 -3.76 -24.21
CA GLU A 124 12.86 -5.16 -24.27
C GLU A 124 13.95 -6.09 -24.85
N ARG A 125 14.94 -5.53 -25.57
CA ARG A 125 16.05 -6.28 -26.19
C ARG A 125 17.36 -5.52 -26.04
N ILE A 126 18.32 -6.13 -25.38
CA ILE A 126 19.62 -5.52 -25.06
C ILE A 126 20.74 -6.36 -25.69
N LYS A 127 21.57 -5.75 -26.55
CA LYS A 127 22.77 -6.40 -27.06
C LYS A 127 23.88 -6.41 -26.02
N LEU A 128 24.31 -7.57 -25.59
CA LEU A 128 25.38 -7.76 -24.62
C LEU A 128 26.77 -7.56 -25.27
N LYS A 129 27.77 -7.30 -24.43
CA LYS A 129 29.16 -7.04 -24.91
C LYS A 129 29.80 -8.21 -25.72
N ASN A 130 29.36 -9.43 -25.46
CA ASN A 130 29.81 -10.64 -26.15
C ASN A 130 29.06 -10.91 -27.46
N GLY A 131 28.09 -10.07 -27.82
CA GLY A 131 27.28 -10.21 -29.03
C GLY A 131 25.93 -10.88 -28.82
N ASP A 132 25.71 -11.58 -27.73
CA ASP A 132 24.41 -12.18 -27.38
C ASP A 132 23.31 -11.12 -27.20
N ILE A 133 22.08 -11.55 -27.37
CA ILE A 133 20.89 -10.70 -27.14
C ILE A 133 20.19 -11.14 -25.86
N MET A 134 20.07 -10.22 -24.90
CA MET A 134 19.17 -10.38 -23.76
C MET A 134 17.79 -9.84 -24.13
N VAL A 135 16.75 -10.60 -23.85
CA VAL A 135 15.36 -10.19 -24.06
C VAL A 135 14.58 -10.28 -22.75
N HIS A 136 13.69 -9.32 -22.55
CA HIS A 136 12.73 -9.31 -21.46
C HIS A 136 11.36 -9.73 -22.00
N GLU A 137 10.77 -10.72 -21.38
CA GLU A 137 9.47 -11.30 -21.77
C GLU A 137 8.49 -11.22 -20.58
N PRO A 138 7.17 -11.07 -20.81
CA PRO A 138 6.21 -11.08 -19.71
C PRO A 138 6.25 -12.42 -18.95
N VAL A 139 6.18 -12.36 -17.62
CA VAL A 139 6.25 -13.55 -16.75
C VAL A 139 5.10 -14.53 -16.96
N GLY A 140 3.93 -14.07 -17.39
CA GLY A 140 2.74 -14.91 -17.61
C GLY A 140 1.47 -14.35 -17.01
N VAL A 141 0.66 -15.23 -16.43
CA VAL A 141 -0.56 -14.89 -15.69
C VAL A 141 -0.19 -14.49 -14.27
N CYS A 142 -0.65 -13.33 -13.82
CA CYS A 142 -0.35 -12.77 -12.50
C CYS A 142 -1.57 -12.76 -11.58
N GLY A 143 -1.44 -13.30 -10.37
CA GLY A 143 -2.39 -13.13 -9.28
C GLY A 143 -2.03 -11.91 -8.43
N LEU A 144 -2.94 -10.95 -8.33
CA LEU A 144 -2.71 -9.68 -7.66
C LEU A 144 -3.65 -9.53 -6.47
N ILE A 145 -3.11 -9.31 -5.27
CA ILE A 145 -3.91 -9.17 -4.04
C ILE A 145 -3.59 -7.85 -3.37
N THR A 146 -4.61 -7.02 -3.14
CA THR A 146 -4.46 -5.67 -2.58
C THR A 146 -5.20 -5.48 -1.25
N PRO A 147 -4.65 -4.65 -0.34
CA PRO A 147 -5.27 -4.30 0.93
C PRO A 147 -6.31 -3.17 0.77
N TRP A 148 -6.87 -2.74 1.90
CA TRP A 148 -7.94 -1.75 2.00
C TRP A 148 -7.48 -0.31 2.29
N ASN A 149 -6.25 -0.10 2.74
CA ASN A 149 -5.82 1.18 3.31
C ASN A 149 -5.53 2.29 2.26
N TRP A 150 -5.05 1.90 1.09
CA TRP A 150 -4.81 2.75 -0.08
C TRP A 150 -5.35 2.05 -1.33
N PRO A 151 -6.69 1.89 -1.48
CA PRO A 151 -7.27 0.94 -2.42
C PRO A 151 -6.76 1.11 -3.85
N ILE A 152 -6.94 2.29 -4.44
CA ILE A 152 -6.58 2.51 -5.84
C ILE A 152 -5.06 2.61 -6.05
N ASN A 153 -4.32 3.16 -5.09
CA ASN A 153 -2.86 3.19 -5.11
C ASN A 153 -2.29 1.77 -5.24
N GLN A 154 -2.76 0.84 -4.41
CA GLN A 154 -2.29 -0.54 -4.39
C GLN A 154 -2.71 -1.33 -5.63
N ILE A 155 -3.90 -1.06 -6.16
CA ILE A 155 -4.39 -1.67 -7.41
C ILE A 155 -3.51 -1.23 -8.59
N THR A 156 -3.23 0.06 -8.71
CA THR A 156 -2.45 0.61 -9.81
C THR A 156 -0.99 0.15 -9.78
N LEU A 157 -0.38 0.06 -8.61
CA LEU A 157 0.99 -0.44 -8.46
C LEU A 157 1.18 -1.90 -8.88
N LYS A 158 0.11 -2.69 -8.98
CA LYS A 158 0.17 -4.11 -9.39
C LYS A 158 -0.40 -4.35 -10.79
N VAL A 159 -1.55 -3.77 -11.09
CA VAL A 159 -2.24 -3.97 -12.37
C VAL A 159 -1.47 -3.30 -13.51
N LEU A 160 -1.01 -2.05 -13.31
CA LEU A 160 -0.33 -1.31 -14.39
C LEU A 160 0.97 -1.96 -14.85
N PRO A 161 1.91 -2.36 -13.99
CA PRO A 161 3.14 -3.03 -14.46
C PRO A 161 2.86 -4.39 -15.10
N ALA A 162 1.89 -5.17 -14.61
CA ALA A 162 1.47 -6.40 -15.27
C ALA A 162 1.00 -6.15 -16.70
N LEU A 163 0.13 -5.16 -16.89
CA LEU A 163 -0.40 -4.81 -18.22
C LEU A 163 0.65 -4.14 -19.11
N ALA A 164 1.53 -3.30 -18.55
CA ALA A 164 2.61 -2.64 -19.27
C ALA A 164 3.62 -3.63 -19.85
N THR A 165 3.89 -4.72 -19.15
CA THR A 165 4.83 -5.76 -19.60
C THR A 165 4.22 -6.79 -20.55
N GLY A 166 2.90 -6.81 -20.74
CA GLY A 166 2.20 -7.79 -21.57
C GLY A 166 1.73 -9.03 -20.81
N CYS A 167 1.76 -9.02 -19.48
CA CYS A 167 1.15 -10.02 -18.63
C CYS A 167 -0.37 -9.90 -18.64
N THR A 168 -1.06 -11.00 -18.35
CA THR A 168 -2.49 -10.99 -18.00
C THR A 168 -2.64 -11.15 -16.50
N CYS A 169 -3.75 -10.67 -15.91
CA CYS A 169 -3.85 -10.69 -14.47
C CYS A 169 -5.27 -10.94 -13.93
N ILE A 170 -5.30 -11.45 -12.71
CA ILE A 170 -6.48 -11.58 -11.88
C ILE A 170 -6.28 -10.75 -10.62
N LEU A 171 -7.10 -9.72 -10.43
CA LEU A 171 -7.11 -8.87 -9.23
C LEU A 171 -8.08 -9.44 -8.20
N LYS A 172 -7.57 -9.70 -6.98
CA LYS A 172 -8.38 -9.84 -5.77
C LYS A 172 -8.17 -8.59 -4.91
N PRO A 173 -9.04 -7.59 -4.98
CA PRO A 173 -8.97 -6.46 -4.06
C PRO A 173 -9.41 -6.87 -2.66
N SER A 174 -9.19 -5.99 -1.68
CA SER A 174 -9.80 -6.19 -0.37
C SER A 174 -11.32 -6.23 -0.49
N GLU A 175 -11.94 -7.22 0.11
CA GLU A 175 -13.39 -7.36 0.22
C GLU A 175 -14.07 -6.22 0.99
N HIS A 176 -13.29 -5.46 1.76
CA HIS A 176 -13.75 -4.29 2.51
C HIS A 176 -13.83 -3.01 1.67
N THR A 177 -13.03 -2.92 0.59
CA THR A 177 -12.98 -1.75 -0.30
C THR A 177 -13.18 -2.18 -1.76
N PRO A 178 -14.32 -2.80 -2.10
CA PRO A 178 -14.55 -3.34 -3.43
C PRO A 178 -15.00 -2.28 -4.44
N ILE A 179 -15.60 -1.15 -4.00
CA ILE A 179 -16.26 -0.19 -4.89
C ILE A 179 -15.23 0.49 -5.80
N SER A 180 -14.13 0.98 -5.26
CA SER A 180 -13.04 1.59 -6.04
C SER A 180 -12.41 0.61 -7.03
N ALA A 181 -12.25 -0.67 -6.64
CA ALA A 181 -11.76 -1.72 -7.53
C ALA A 181 -12.71 -2.00 -8.70
N MET A 182 -14.03 -2.03 -8.45
CA MET A 182 -15.04 -2.21 -9.51
C MET A 182 -15.04 -1.05 -10.48
N ILE A 183 -14.91 0.20 -9.99
CA ILE A 183 -14.76 1.38 -10.85
C ILE A 183 -13.50 1.25 -11.72
N TYR A 184 -12.40 0.75 -11.16
CA TYR A 184 -11.17 0.57 -11.93
C TYR A 184 -11.31 -0.50 -13.02
N ALA A 185 -12.04 -1.59 -12.74
CA ALA A 185 -12.39 -2.57 -13.78
C ALA A 185 -13.22 -1.94 -14.92
N GLU A 186 -14.18 -1.07 -14.61
CA GLU A 186 -14.93 -0.30 -15.62
C GLU A 186 -14.00 0.60 -16.44
N ILE A 187 -13.01 1.26 -15.81
CA ILE A 187 -12.02 2.10 -16.49
C ILE A 187 -11.18 1.27 -17.48
N LEU A 188 -10.67 0.12 -17.07
CA LEU A 188 -9.88 -0.76 -17.93
C LEU A 188 -10.71 -1.32 -19.11
N ASN A 189 -11.98 -1.69 -18.86
CA ASN A 189 -12.90 -2.12 -19.92
C ASN A 189 -13.14 -1.02 -20.94
N GLU A 190 -13.39 0.21 -20.50
CA GLU A 190 -13.59 1.37 -21.36
C GLU A 190 -12.32 1.76 -22.14
N ALA A 191 -11.12 1.54 -21.53
CA ALA A 191 -9.84 1.79 -22.17
C ALA A 191 -9.55 0.83 -23.34
N GLY A 192 -10.34 -0.24 -23.48
CA GLY A 192 -10.28 -1.15 -24.62
C GLY A 192 -9.32 -2.33 -24.44
N TYR A 193 -8.98 -2.70 -23.21
CA TYR A 193 -8.21 -3.93 -22.99
C TYR A 193 -8.94 -5.15 -23.54
N PRO A 194 -8.21 -6.07 -24.21
CA PRO A 194 -8.82 -7.28 -24.75
C PRO A 194 -9.46 -8.14 -23.64
N LYS A 195 -10.49 -8.90 -24.00
CA LYS A 195 -11.17 -9.83 -23.09
C LYS A 195 -10.17 -10.80 -22.47
N GLY A 196 -10.28 -11.05 -21.16
CA GLY A 196 -9.41 -11.94 -20.41
C GLY A 196 -8.08 -11.34 -19.93
N VAL A 197 -7.61 -10.23 -20.52
CA VAL A 197 -6.33 -9.60 -20.11
C VAL A 197 -6.35 -9.13 -18.67
N PHE A 198 -7.45 -8.54 -18.22
CA PHE A 198 -7.70 -8.17 -16.85
C PHE A 198 -8.97 -8.86 -16.34
N ASN A 199 -8.90 -9.44 -15.13
CA ASN A 199 -10.02 -10.06 -14.46
C ASN A 199 -10.07 -9.59 -12.99
N LEU A 200 -11.26 -9.53 -12.40
CA LEU A 200 -11.46 -9.13 -11.00
C LEU A 200 -12.41 -10.09 -10.30
N ILE A 201 -11.97 -10.62 -9.16
CA ILE A 201 -12.77 -11.46 -8.27
C ILE A 201 -12.67 -10.91 -6.85
N ASN A 202 -13.82 -10.56 -6.26
CA ASN A 202 -13.89 -10.28 -4.83
C ASN A 202 -13.96 -11.60 -4.04
N GLY A 203 -13.39 -11.61 -2.83
CA GLY A 203 -13.45 -12.77 -1.97
C GLY A 203 -12.49 -12.69 -0.79
N GLU A 204 -12.70 -13.54 0.19
CA GLU A 204 -11.86 -13.60 1.38
C GLU A 204 -10.44 -14.11 1.07
N GLY A 205 -9.45 -13.57 1.77
CA GLY A 205 -8.05 -13.99 1.63
C GLY A 205 -7.83 -15.50 1.76
N PRO A 206 -8.35 -16.19 2.81
CA PRO A 206 -8.20 -17.63 2.99
C PRO A 206 -8.88 -18.50 1.92
N VAL A 207 -9.80 -17.95 1.14
CA VAL A 207 -10.53 -18.68 0.09
C VAL A 207 -9.98 -18.31 -1.29
N VAL A 208 -10.27 -17.12 -1.77
CA VAL A 208 -9.87 -16.67 -3.12
C VAL A 208 -8.37 -16.40 -3.19
N GLY A 209 -7.79 -15.73 -2.16
CA GLY A 209 -6.35 -15.47 -2.10
C GLY A 209 -5.52 -16.74 -2.09
N ALA A 210 -5.91 -17.72 -1.27
CA ALA A 210 -5.24 -19.02 -1.21
C ALA A 210 -5.41 -19.81 -2.52
N ALA A 211 -6.60 -19.77 -3.16
CA ALA A 211 -6.83 -20.42 -4.44
C ALA A 211 -5.94 -19.83 -5.55
N LEU A 212 -5.83 -18.49 -5.64
CA LEU A 212 -4.90 -17.83 -6.57
C LEU A 212 -3.45 -18.25 -6.31
N SER A 213 -3.02 -18.23 -5.04
CA SER A 213 -1.63 -18.52 -4.67
C SER A 213 -1.21 -19.96 -5.02
N ARG A 214 -2.14 -20.92 -4.89
CA ARG A 214 -1.91 -22.35 -5.20
C ARG A 214 -2.12 -22.71 -6.67
N HIS A 215 -2.76 -21.83 -7.46
CA HIS A 215 -3.16 -22.18 -8.82
C HIS A 215 -1.93 -22.47 -9.70
N PRO A 216 -1.85 -23.65 -10.39
CA PRO A 216 -0.65 -24.04 -11.16
C PRO A 216 -0.41 -23.14 -12.38
N ASP A 217 -1.46 -22.58 -12.98
CA ASP A 217 -1.39 -21.75 -14.18
C ASP A 217 -1.22 -20.25 -13.87
N ILE A 218 -0.92 -19.89 -12.62
CA ILE A 218 -0.44 -18.55 -12.25
C ILE A 218 1.08 -18.62 -12.09
N GLN A 219 1.81 -17.74 -12.78
CA GLN A 219 3.27 -17.70 -12.79
C GLN A 219 3.84 -16.74 -11.73
N MET A 220 3.06 -15.75 -11.32
CA MET A 220 3.48 -14.75 -10.33
C MET A 220 2.34 -14.37 -9.39
N MET A 221 2.67 -14.21 -8.10
CA MET A 221 1.80 -13.56 -7.10
C MET A 221 2.42 -12.23 -6.68
N SER A 222 1.63 -11.16 -6.73
CA SER A 222 1.98 -9.88 -6.10
C SER A 222 0.97 -9.58 -4.99
N PHE A 223 1.49 -9.41 -3.77
CA PHE A 223 0.68 -9.29 -2.56
C PHE A 223 1.09 -8.07 -1.74
N THR A 224 0.13 -7.26 -1.31
CA THR A 224 0.31 -6.26 -0.26
C THR A 224 -0.63 -6.53 0.90
N GLY A 225 -0.11 -6.52 2.13
CA GLY A 225 -0.89 -6.75 3.34
C GLY A 225 -0.05 -7.06 4.57
N SER A 226 -0.61 -7.82 5.53
CA SER A 226 0.12 -8.17 6.75
C SER A 226 1.21 -9.20 6.51
N THR A 227 2.30 -9.17 7.31
CA THR A 227 3.38 -10.17 7.27
C THR A 227 2.84 -11.61 7.39
N ARG A 228 1.87 -11.85 8.27
CA ARG A 228 1.23 -13.17 8.41
C ARG A 228 0.57 -13.65 7.12
N ALA A 229 -0.13 -12.77 6.42
CA ALA A 229 -0.80 -13.13 5.17
C ALA A 229 0.21 -13.30 4.02
N GLY A 230 1.25 -12.46 3.95
CA GLY A 230 2.35 -12.61 2.98
C GLY A 230 3.09 -13.93 3.13
N THR A 231 3.34 -14.37 4.38
CA THR A 231 3.91 -15.69 4.66
C THR A 231 3.01 -16.81 4.14
N ALA A 232 1.68 -16.72 4.33
CA ALA A 232 0.73 -17.70 3.84
C ALA A 232 0.72 -17.77 2.30
N VAL A 233 0.71 -16.61 1.61
CA VAL A 233 0.81 -16.53 0.14
C VAL A 233 2.09 -17.20 -0.36
N THR A 234 3.22 -16.93 0.28
CA THR A 234 4.51 -17.54 -0.08
C THR A 234 4.49 -19.07 0.09
N CYS A 235 3.96 -19.56 1.20
CA CYS A 235 3.82 -21.00 1.44
C CYS A 235 2.90 -21.66 0.41
N ASP A 236 1.76 -21.05 0.11
CA ASP A 236 0.80 -21.56 -0.86
C ASP A 236 1.34 -21.54 -2.31
N ALA A 237 2.24 -20.63 -2.63
CA ALA A 237 2.88 -20.50 -3.95
C ALA A 237 4.08 -21.45 -4.14
N ALA A 238 4.61 -22.04 -3.08
CA ALA A 238 5.88 -22.76 -3.10
C ALA A 238 5.89 -24.01 -4.00
N ASP A 239 4.78 -24.76 -4.06
CA ASP A 239 4.70 -26.03 -4.82
C ASP A 239 4.94 -25.88 -6.33
N THR A 240 4.68 -24.68 -6.87
CA THR A 240 4.89 -24.37 -8.31
C THR A 240 6.11 -23.52 -8.57
N VAL A 241 6.87 -23.14 -7.52
CA VAL A 241 8.07 -22.28 -7.60
C VAL A 241 7.78 -20.95 -8.31
N LYS A 242 6.51 -20.49 -8.27
CA LYS A 242 6.13 -19.23 -8.90
C LYS A 242 6.77 -18.04 -8.20
N ARG A 243 6.98 -16.95 -8.94
CA ARG A 243 7.49 -15.70 -8.39
C ARG A 243 6.49 -15.13 -7.37
N VAL A 244 7.01 -14.60 -6.26
CA VAL A 244 6.19 -13.93 -5.24
C VAL A 244 6.85 -12.61 -4.86
N THR A 245 6.14 -11.49 -5.08
CA THR A 245 6.52 -10.17 -4.57
C THR A 245 5.60 -9.77 -3.43
N LEU A 246 6.19 -9.22 -2.38
CA LEU A 246 5.51 -8.93 -1.13
C LEU A 246 5.80 -7.49 -0.68
N GLU A 247 4.73 -6.73 -0.45
CA GLU A 247 4.76 -5.45 0.25
C GLU A 247 3.98 -5.59 1.57
N LEU A 248 4.70 -5.51 2.69
CA LEU A 248 4.16 -5.87 4.00
C LEU A 248 4.27 -4.70 4.99
N GLY A 249 3.94 -4.96 6.25
CA GLY A 249 3.90 -3.93 7.28
C GLY A 249 5.24 -3.29 7.60
N GLY A 250 5.18 -2.20 8.36
CA GLY A 250 6.33 -1.44 8.81
C GLY A 250 6.21 -0.96 10.26
N LYS A 251 7.34 -0.54 10.82
CA LYS A 251 7.44 0.18 12.09
C LYS A 251 8.51 1.27 11.92
N SER A 252 8.24 2.17 10.99
CA SER A 252 9.22 3.11 10.46
C SER A 252 9.77 4.04 11.53
N PRO A 253 11.10 4.14 11.69
CA PRO A 253 11.72 5.10 12.59
C PRO A 253 11.78 6.49 11.93
N ASN A 254 11.61 7.54 12.72
CA ASN A 254 11.88 8.92 12.35
C ASN A 254 12.90 9.51 13.34
N LEU A 255 14.12 9.73 12.88
CA LEU A 255 15.22 10.20 13.71
C LEU A 255 15.22 11.73 13.72
N VAL A 256 15.12 12.33 14.90
CA VAL A 256 15.12 13.79 15.10
C VAL A 256 16.37 14.19 15.87
N PHE A 257 17.26 14.93 15.22
CA PHE A 257 18.46 15.53 15.82
C PHE A 257 18.19 16.98 16.20
N ALA A 258 18.86 17.44 17.25
CA ALA A 258 18.66 18.77 17.84
C ALA A 258 19.01 19.94 16.90
N ASP A 259 19.72 19.68 15.82
CA ASP A 259 20.18 20.68 14.84
C ASP A 259 19.17 20.94 13.71
N CYS A 260 18.00 20.29 13.69
CA CYS A 260 16.93 20.63 12.76
C CYS A 260 16.01 21.73 13.32
N ASP A 261 15.14 22.27 12.46
CA ASP A 261 14.02 23.10 12.93
C ASP A 261 12.99 22.20 13.64
N LEU A 262 13.13 22.12 14.98
CA LEU A 262 12.31 21.23 15.80
C LEU A 262 10.82 21.52 15.68
N GLU A 263 10.44 22.81 15.65
CA GLU A 263 9.04 23.20 15.59
C GLU A 263 8.37 22.70 14.30
N ASP A 264 8.99 22.96 13.18
CA ASP A 264 8.49 22.57 11.88
C ASP A 264 8.58 21.03 11.67
N ARG A 265 9.74 20.43 11.95
CA ARG A 265 9.98 19.01 11.66
C ARG A 265 9.20 18.06 12.56
N VAL A 266 9.01 18.41 13.83
CA VAL A 266 8.22 17.57 14.76
C VAL A 266 6.73 17.68 14.46
N ASN A 267 6.20 18.88 14.19
CA ASN A 267 4.82 19.03 13.73
C ASN A 267 4.56 18.22 12.47
N ALA A 268 5.40 18.34 11.44
CA ALA A 268 5.28 17.57 10.21
C ALA A 268 5.37 16.05 10.47
N SER A 269 6.25 15.60 11.36
CA SER A 269 6.40 14.18 11.73
C SER A 269 5.15 13.62 12.40
N VAL A 270 4.49 14.39 13.25
CA VAL A 270 3.23 13.99 13.88
C VAL A 270 2.11 13.92 12.83
N GLN A 271 1.98 14.95 11.99
CA GLN A 271 0.98 14.96 10.91
C GLN A 271 1.17 13.77 9.94
N GLU A 272 2.41 13.46 9.54
CA GLU A 272 2.73 12.31 8.70
C GLU A 272 2.32 10.99 9.35
N CYS A 273 2.58 10.82 10.65
CA CYS A 273 2.15 9.65 11.41
C CYS A 273 0.62 9.52 11.49
N MET A 274 -0.10 10.65 11.63
CA MET A 274 -1.57 10.68 11.74
C MET A 274 -2.26 10.63 10.39
N PHE A 275 -1.55 10.91 9.29
CA PHE A 275 -2.09 10.88 7.93
C PHE A 275 -2.76 9.53 7.64
N ASN A 276 -3.87 9.54 6.90
CA ASN A 276 -4.72 8.35 6.69
C ASN A 276 -5.13 7.64 8.00
N THR A 277 -5.24 8.39 9.10
CA THR A 277 -5.53 7.87 10.45
C THR A 277 -4.48 6.83 10.91
N GLY A 278 -3.21 7.00 10.49
CA GLY A 278 -2.11 6.09 10.77
C GLY A 278 -2.19 4.73 10.07
N GLN A 279 -3.04 4.61 9.06
CA GLN A 279 -3.28 3.37 8.30
C GLN A 279 -2.40 3.30 7.03
N SER A 280 -1.11 3.60 7.18
CA SER A 280 -0.11 3.52 6.12
C SER A 280 1.05 2.62 6.57
N CYS A 281 1.50 1.75 5.68
CA CYS A 281 2.53 0.75 6.01
C CYS A 281 3.90 1.39 6.30
N ASP A 282 4.18 2.55 5.72
CA ASP A 282 5.40 3.34 5.87
C ASP A 282 5.31 4.42 6.97
N ALA A 283 4.16 4.62 7.62
CA ALA A 283 3.94 5.65 8.62
C ALA A 283 5.07 5.72 9.67
N PRO A 284 5.62 6.92 9.97
CA PRO A 284 6.74 7.11 10.91
C PRO A 284 6.29 7.03 12.37
N THR A 285 5.91 5.83 12.82
CA THR A 285 5.26 5.60 14.12
C THR A 285 6.22 5.52 15.30
N ARG A 286 7.56 5.48 15.07
CA ARG A 286 8.60 5.60 16.09
C ARG A 286 9.39 6.88 15.90
N LEU A 287 9.18 7.87 16.75
CA LEU A 287 9.97 9.12 16.78
C LEU A 287 11.17 8.92 17.70
N LEU A 288 12.36 8.77 17.12
CA LEU A 288 13.62 8.63 17.84
C LEU A 288 14.22 10.01 18.04
N VAL A 289 14.45 10.44 19.27
CA VAL A 289 14.76 11.85 19.60
C VAL A 289 16.09 11.96 20.34
N GLU A 290 16.98 12.82 19.83
CA GLU A 290 18.22 13.15 20.55
C GLU A 290 17.91 13.72 21.93
N ARG A 291 18.57 13.16 22.96
CA ARG A 291 18.31 13.49 24.37
C ARG A 291 18.35 14.98 24.66
N THR A 292 19.21 15.72 23.99
CA THR A 292 19.39 17.16 24.20
C THR A 292 18.19 18.01 23.84
N CYS A 293 17.31 17.54 22.95
CA CYS A 293 16.07 18.22 22.56
C CYS A 293 14.79 17.47 22.96
N TYR A 294 14.90 16.43 23.77
CA TYR A 294 13.78 15.51 24.08
C TYR A 294 12.57 16.23 24.66
N ASP A 295 12.75 17.07 25.68
CA ASP A 295 11.64 17.77 26.37
C ASP A 295 10.92 18.75 25.41
N ASP A 296 11.65 19.41 24.54
CA ASP A 296 11.06 20.29 23.51
C ASP A 296 10.26 19.49 22.49
N VAL A 297 10.78 18.37 22.01
CA VAL A 297 10.08 17.49 21.06
C VAL A 297 8.82 16.91 21.69
N VAL A 298 8.87 16.44 22.94
CA VAL A 298 7.70 15.93 23.69
C VAL A 298 6.60 17.01 23.77
N ARG A 299 6.98 18.25 24.10
CA ARG A 299 6.05 19.38 24.19
C ARG A 299 5.42 19.72 22.83
N ILE A 300 6.23 19.75 21.75
CA ILE A 300 5.75 20.06 20.40
C ILE A 300 4.82 18.93 19.90
N ALA A 301 5.25 17.66 20.03
CA ALA A 301 4.49 16.51 19.59
C ALA A 301 3.13 16.39 20.29
N LYS A 302 3.10 16.64 21.62
CA LYS A 302 1.84 16.68 22.38
C LYS A 302 0.87 17.70 21.78
N ARG A 303 1.31 18.94 21.60
CA ARG A 303 0.50 19.99 21.00
C ARG A 303 0.01 19.63 19.60
N ALA A 304 0.90 19.12 18.73
CA ALA A 304 0.54 18.73 17.37
C ALA A 304 -0.55 17.64 17.34
N ALA A 305 -0.51 16.68 18.27
CA ALA A 305 -1.55 15.66 18.38
C ALA A 305 -2.87 16.22 18.93
N GLU A 306 -2.82 17.15 19.89
CA GLU A 306 -4.00 17.82 20.44
C GLU A 306 -4.68 18.75 19.41
N GLU A 307 -3.92 19.32 18.47
CA GLU A 307 -4.37 20.15 17.35
C GLU A 307 -4.85 19.32 16.14
N THR A 308 -4.55 18.01 16.07
CA THR A 308 -5.00 17.14 14.99
C THR A 308 -6.51 16.90 15.12
N GLU A 309 -7.28 17.48 14.21
CA GLU A 309 -8.73 17.34 14.17
C GLU A 309 -9.14 15.93 13.72
N VAL A 310 -10.22 15.42 14.30
CA VAL A 310 -10.88 14.16 13.90
C VAL A 310 -12.29 14.49 13.48
N GLY A 311 -12.68 14.12 12.25
CA GLY A 311 -13.95 14.59 11.70
C GLY A 311 -14.62 13.63 10.72
N ASP A 312 -15.82 14.06 10.27
CA ASP A 312 -16.61 13.32 9.27
C ASP A 312 -15.90 13.35 7.90
N PRO A 313 -15.59 12.19 7.30
CA PRO A 313 -14.97 12.12 5.98
C PRO A 313 -15.74 12.82 4.85
N ALA A 314 -17.04 13.09 5.05
CA ALA A 314 -17.85 13.78 4.05
C ALA A 314 -17.60 15.30 4.00
N ILE A 315 -16.97 15.85 5.03
CA ILE A 315 -16.68 17.29 5.13
C ILE A 315 -15.28 17.56 4.59
N GLU A 316 -15.11 18.63 3.84
CA GLU A 316 -13.79 19.07 3.36
C GLU A 316 -12.97 19.65 4.53
N GLY A 317 -11.67 19.34 4.59
CA GLY A 317 -10.74 19.78 5.63
C GLY A 317 -9.51 18.88 5.75
N ASP A 318 -8.61 19.24 6.65
CA ASP A 318 -7.35 18.53 6.88
C ASP A 318 -7.43 17.56 8.08
N HIS A 319 -8.64 17.25 8.54
CA HIS A 319 -8.88 16.32 9.63
C HIS A 319 -8.61 14.87 9.23
N ILE A 320 -8.33 14.01 10.22
CA ILE A 320 -8.29 12.56 10.03
C ILE A 320 -9.69 11.95 10.15
N GLY A 321 -9.91 10.84 9.45
CA GLY A 321 -11.17 10.09 9.45
C GLY A 321 -11.21 8.97 10.49
N PRO A 322 -12.17 8.03 10.36
CA PRO A 322 -12.22 6.81 11.17
C PRO A 322 -11.17 5.79 10.75
N LEU A 323 -10.94 4.79 11.58
CA LEU A 323 -10.37 3.51 11.17
C LEU A 323 -11.37 2.75 10.29
N PHE A 324 -10.88 1.87 9.41
CA PHE A 324 -11.71 1.28 8.37
C PHE A 324 -12.79 0.31 8.89
N ASP A 325 -12.58 -0.35 10.05
CA ASP A 325 -13.58 -1.25 10.64
C ASP A 325 -13.47 -1.39 12.16
N LYS A 326 -14.42 -2.12 12.75
CA LYS A 326 -14.49 -2.43 14.17
C LYS A 326 -13.29 -3.24 14.66
N ILE A 327 -12.84 -4.20 13.87
CA ILE A 327 -11.74 -5.11 14.27
C ILE A 327 -10.45 -4.30 14.43
N GLN A 328 -10.19 -3.40 13.50
CA GLN A 328 -9.03 -2.51 13.57
C GLN A 328 -9.16 -1.50 14.71
N PHE A 329 -10.34 -0.94 14.94
CA PHE A 329 -10.61 -0.08 16.09
C PHE A 329 -10.28 -0.80 17.41
N GLU A 330 -10.79 -2.01 17.61
CA GLU A 330 -10.52 -2.80 18.81
C GLU A 330 -9.04 -3.16 18.95
N ARG A 331 -8.35 -3.44 17.83
CA ARG A 331 -6.91 -3.70 17.82
C ARG A 331 -6.13 -2.47 18.30
N VAL A 332 -6.42 -1.29 17.75
CA VAL A 332 -5.75 -0.04 18.14
C VAL A 332 -5.99 0.27 19.61
N GLN A 333 -7.26 0.14 20.09
CA GLN A 333 -7.58 0.32 21.50
C GLN A 333 -6.80 -0.64 22.41
N ARG A 334 -6.68 -1.92 22.02
CA ARG A 334 -5.85 -2.88 22.77
C ARG A 334 -4.37 -2.47 22.82
N MET A 335 -3.81 -1.97 21.71
CA MET A 335 -2.41 -1.56 21.66
C MET A 335 -2.15 -0.28 22.49
N ILE A 336 -3.09 0.67 22.50
CA ILE A 336 -3.03 1.83 23.41
C ILE A 336 -3.00 1.36 24.86
N LYS A 337 -3.90 0.42 25.22
CA LYS A 337 -3.88 -0.17 26.56
C LYS A 337 -2.56 -0.87 26.90
N VAL A 338 -1.99 -1.62 25.96
CA VAL A 338 -0.68 -2.26 26.14
C VAL A 338 0.40 -1.23 26.46
N GLY A 339 0.46 -0.10 25.75
CA GLY A 339 1.43 0.97 26.03
C GLY A 339 1.29 1.53 27.45
N ILE A 340 0.05 1.73 27.93
CA ILE A 340 -0.22 2.16 29.29
C ILE A 340 0.22 1.09 30.31
N ASP A 341 -0.11 -0.17 30.06
CA ASP A 341 0.21 -1.30 30.97
C ASP A 341 1.72 -1.58 31.02
N GLU A 342 2.48 -1.33 29.94
CA GLU A 342 3.94 -1.44 29.89
C GLU A 342 4.66 -0.25 30.54
N GLY A 343 3.92 0.78 30.96
CA GLY A 343 4.43 1.92 31.72
C GLY A 343 4.91 3.10 30.86
N ALA A 344 4.58 3.13 29.57
CA ALA A 344 4.81 4.31 28.74
C ALA A 344 3.95 5.50 29.20
N THR A 345 4.48 6.71 29.11
CA THR A 345 3.77 7.93 29.50
C THR A 345 2.81 8.37 28.40
N LEU A 346 1.51 8.31 28.63
CA LEU A 346 0.50 8.80 27.71
C LEU A 346 0.47 10.35 27.72
N LEU A 347 0.88 10.97 26.61
CA LEU A 347 0.94 12.44 26.46
C LEU A 347 -0.34 13.06 25.93
N ALA A 348 -0.96 12.40 24.96
CA ALA A 348 -2.18 12.88 24.28
C ALA A 348 -3.03 11.67 23.84
N GLY A 349 -4.31 11.90 23.62
CA GLY A 349 -5.23 10.90 23.09
C GLY A 349 -5.68 9.85 24.11
N GLY A 350 -5.28 8.58 23.88
CA GLY A 350 -5.62 7.45 24.75
C GLY A 350 -6.88 6.71 24.36
N MET A 351 -7.42 5.93 25.29
CA MET A 351 -8.56 5.04 25.09
C MET A 351 -9.86 5.78 24.72
N GLY A 352 -10.72 5.08 24.00
CA GLY A 352 -12.07 5.55 23.63
C GLY A 352 -12.08 6.37 22.35
N LYS A 353 -13.28 6.83 21.98
CA LYS A 353 -13.53 7.72 20.85
C LYS A 353 -13.23 9.19 21.21
N PRO A 354 -13.00 10.07 20.23
CA PRO A 354 -12.99 11.52 20.47
C PRO A 354 -14.29 12.01 21.07
N GLU A 355 -14.21 13.12 21.84
CA GLU A 355 -15.40 13.73 22.46
C GLU A 355 -16.40 14.20 21.40
N GLY A 356 -17.68 13.94 21.62
CA GLY A 356 -18.77 14.30 20.70
C GLY A 356 -18.96 13.37 19.50
N ILE A 357 -18.17 12.30 19.37
CA ILE A 357 -18.30 11.30 18.30
C ILE A 357 -18.80 9.97 18.88
N ASP A 358 -20.08 9.69 18.73
CA ASP A 358 -20.71 8.46 19.24
C ASP A 358 -20.69 7.31 18.23
N LYS A 359 -20.80 7.58 16.93
CA LYS A 359 -20.78 6.60 15.82
C LYS A 359 -19.47 6.62 15.07
N GLY A 360 -19.19 5.54 14.35
CA GLY A 360 -17.98 5.35 13.54
C GLY A 360 -16.77 4.86 14.35
N TRP A 361 -15.77 4.37 13.65
CA TRP A 361 -14.59 3.73 14.27
C TRP A 361 -13.45 4.73 14.52
N TYR A 362 -13.77 5.88 15.11
CA TYR A 362 -12.85 6.98 15.36
C TYR A 362 -11.97 6.75 16.59
N VAL A 363 -10.67 7.06 16.44
CA VAL A 363 -9.66 6.97 17.50
C VAL A 363 -9.00 8.33 17.68
N LYS A 364 -8.66 8.67 18.92
CA LYS A 364 -7.94 9.90 19.26
C LYS A 364 -6.50 9.81 18.75
N PRO A 365 -5.93 10.87 18.13
CA PRO A 365 -4.49 10.99 17.93
C PRO A 365 -3.76 10.75 19.25
N THR A 366 -2.94 9.70 19.29
CA THR A 366 -2.37 9.20 20.56
C THR A 366 -0.86 9.22 20.49
N ILE A 367 -0.23 9.82 21.51
CA ILE A 367 1.23 9.86 21.65
C ILE A 367 1.66 9.31 23.01
N PHE A 368 2.70 8.48 22.98
CA PHE A 368 3.41 8.00 24.15
C PHE A 368 4.83 8.53 24.18
N SER A 369 5.31 8.97 25.37
CA SER A 369 6.73 9.25 25.65
C SER A 369 7.30 8.22 26.61
N ASP A 370 8.59 8.34 26.90
CA ASP A 370 9.34 7.46 27.79
C ASP A 370 9.24 5.98 27.37
N VAL A 371 9.18 5.76 26.05
CA VAL A 371 9.08 4.43 25.47
C VAL A 371 10.47 3.85 25.28
N SER A 372 10.69 2.60 25.69
CA SER A 372 11.87 1.84 25.31
C SER A 372 11.57 1.00 24.05
N ASN A 373 12.62 0.72 23.25
CA ASN A 373 12.43 0.06 21.96
C ASN A 373 11.96 -1.41 22.08
N ASP A 374 12.10 -2.04 23.24
CA ASP A 374 11.63 -3.40 23.54
C ASP A 374 10.15 -3.48 23.92
N MET A 375 9.47 -2.34 24.18
CA MET A 375 8.04 -2.31 24.41
C MET A 375 7.27 -2.74 23.15
N ARG A 376 6.17 -3.47 23.33
CA ARG A 376 5.35 -3.96 22.20
C ARG A 376 4.83 -2.84 21.31
N ILE A 377 4.48 -1.68 21.89
CA ILE A 377 4.03 -0.53 21.12
C ILE A 377 5.12 0.07 20.22
N ALA A 378 6.41 -0.21 20.51
CA ALA A 378 7.54 0.18 19.67
C ALA A 378 7.92 -0.88 18.62
N GLN A 379 7.57 -2.17 18.83
CA GLN A 379 7.95 -3.28 17.96
C GLN A 379 6.81 -3.75 17.05
N GLU A 380 5.55 -3.73 17.53
CA GLU A 380 4.41 -4.21 16.76
C GLU A 380 3.79 -3.07 15.92
N GLU A 381 3.45 -3.36 14.68
CA GLU A 381 2.69 -2.45 13.82
C GLU A 381 1.28 -2.28 14.38
N ILE A 382 0.90 -1.06 14.76
CA ILE A 382 -0.43 -0.75 15.33
C ILE A 382 -1.45 -0.51 14.22
N PHE A 383 -1.04 0.20 13.17
CA PHE A 383 -1.85 0.58 12.01
C PHE A 383 -3.03 1.47 12.39
N GLY A 384 -2.73 2.52 13.14
CA GLY A 384 -3.65 3.52 13.66
C GLY A 384 -2.91 4.78 14.10
N PRO A 385 -3.59 5.84 14.53
CA PRO A 385 -2.98 7.13 14.83
C PRO A 385 -2.28 7.12 16.21
N VAL A 386 -1.20 6.32 16.31
CA VAL A 386 -0.43 6.11 17.54
C VAL A 386 1.05 6.25 17.27
N LEU A 387 1.66 7.27 17.86
CA LEU A 387 3.08 7.59 17.79
C LEU A 387 3.77 7.30 19.12
N VAL A 388 4.97 6.72 19.09
CA VAL A 388 5.82 6.50 20.27
C VAL A 388 7.11 7.32 20.16
N ILE A 389 7.54 7.94 21.26
CA ILE A 389 8.76 8.74 21.36
C ILE A 389 9.80 7.99 22.19
N ILE A 390 10.97 7.75 21.57
CA ILE A 390 12.08 6.99 22.14
C ILE A 390 13.31 7.90 22.17
N PRO A 391 13.95 8.14 23.32
CA PRO A 391 15.16 8.93 23.37
C PRO A 391 16.39 8.14 22.89
N PHE A 392 17.40 8.85 22.36
CA PHE A 392 18.75 8.33 22.11
C PHE A 392 19.82 9.36 22.54
N GLU A 393 21.03 8.86 22.86
CA GLU A 393 22.13 9.70 23.35
C GLU A 393 23.05 10.17 22.22
N ASP A 394 23.29 9.35 21.19
CA ASP A 394 24.16 9.68 20.07
C ASP A 394 23.69 9.05 18.73
N GLU A 395 24.35 9.45 17.64
CA GLU A 395 24.06 8.98 16.29
C GLU A 395 24.15 7.45 16.15
N SER A 396 25.09 6.81 16.83
CA SER A 396 25.29 5.35 16.75
C SER A 396 24.13 4.61 17.40
N GLU A 397 23.67 5.08 18.55
CA GLU A 397 22.50 4.54 19.26
C GLU A 397 21.22 4.78 18.44
N ALA A 398 21.04 6.00 17.87
CA ALA A 398 19.90 6.28 17.01
C ALA A 398 19.78 5.29 15.86
N ILE A 399 20.87 5.00 15.16
CA ILE A 399 20.93 4.02 14.07
C ILE A 399 20.67 2.59 14.59
N ALA A 400 21.22 2.25 15.74
CA ALA A 400 21.00 0.93 16.35
C ALA A 400 19.51 0.71 16.66
N ILE A 401 18.87 1.65 17.36
CA ILE A 401 17.44 1.61 17.70
C ILE A 401 16.58 1.62 16.42
N ALA A 402 16.91 2.47 15.44
CA ALA A 402 16.18 2.55 14.17
C ALA A 402 16.13 1.18 13.47
N ASN A 403 17.24 0.47 13.44
CA ASN A 403 17.38 -0.82 12.77
C ASN A 403 16.91 -2.01 13.62
N ASP A 404 16.71 -1.84 14.94
CA ASP A 404 16.27 -2.88 15.84
C ASP A 404 14.74 -3.06 15.81
N THR A 405 14.29 -3.64 14.73
CA THR A 405 12.90 -4.01 14.44
C THR A 405 12.91 -5.13 13.40
N PRO A 406 11.89 -6.01 13.34
CA PRO A 406 11.78 -7.02 12.28
C PRO A 406 11.48 -6.40 10.91
N TYR A 407 11.07 -5.13 10.86
CA TYR A 407 10.66 -4.41 9.66
C TYR A 407 11.80 -3.59 9.03
N GLY A 408 11.52 -3.03 7.85
CA GLY A 408 12.45 -2.16 7.13
C GLY A 408 11.81 -1.58 5.87
N LEU A 409 10.56 -1.03 5.96
CA LEU A 409 9.88 -0.46 4.82
C LEU A 409 10.39 0.95 4.52
N ALA A 410 10.18 1.88 5.45
CA ALA A 410 10.67 3.25 5.35
C ALA A 410 11.43 3.68 6.60
N ALA A 411 12.19 4.76 6.49
CA ALA A 411 12.83 5.48 7.59
C ALA A 411 12.82 6.99 7.27
N TYR A 412 12.84 7.81 8.32
CA TYR A 412 12.79 9.26 8.22
C TYR A 412 13.94 9.86 9.02
N LEU A 413 14.47 10.99 8.56
CA LEU A 413 15.63 11.66 9.18
C LEU A 413 15.44 13.17 9.15
N GLN A 414 15.50 13.79 10.33
CA GLN A 414 15.38 15.23 10.52
C GLN A 414 16.71 15.76 11.07
N THR A 415 17.48 16.49 10.28
CA THR A 415 18.78 17.09 10.67
C THR A 415 19.15 18.27 9.77
N GLY A 416 19.78 19.29 10.34
CA GLY A 416 20.39 20.40 9.60
C GLY A 416 21.77 20.08 9.02
N ASP A 417 22.45 19.06 9.56
CA ASP A 417 23.81 18.68 9.17
C ASP A 417 23.82 17.87 7.86
N THR A 418 24.42 18.46 6.82
CA THR A 418 24.49 17.88 5.48
C THR A 418 25.31 16.59 5.43
N GLU A 419 26.38 16.47 6.24
CA GLU A 419 27.20 15.24 6.27
C GLU A 419 26.47 14.12 7.00
N ARG A 420 25.74 14.44 8.08
CA ARG A 420 24.90 13.48 8.81
C ARG A 420 23.82 12.90 7.91
N LYS A 421 23.18 13.70 7.04
CA LYS A 421 22.17 13.20 6.08
C LYS A 421 22.65 11.97 5.32
N GLY A 422 23.81 12.08 4.67
CA GLY A 422 24.38 10.96 3.90
C GLY A 422 24.84 9.81 4.77
N ARG A 423 25.54 10.12 5.86
CA ARG A 423 26.14 9.13 6.76
C ARG A 423 25.11 8.28 7.51
N VAL A 424 24.03 8.89 7.99
CA VAL A 424 22.95 8.18 8.69
C VAL A 424 22.09 7.42 7.69
N ALA A 425 21.64 8.07 6.62
CA ALA A 425 20.78 7.43 5.62
C ALA A 425 21.40 6.15 5.06
N ALA A 426 22.71 6.15 4.77
CA ALA A 426 23.42 4.96 4.27
C ALA A 426 23.45 3.77 5.25
N ARG A 427 23.18 4.00 6.54
CA ARG A 427 23.19 2.97 7.60
C ARG A 427 21.82 2.49 8.03
N LEU A 428 20.74 3.18 7.62
CA LEU A 428 19.37 2.76 7.89
C LEU A 428 18.98 1.59 6.98
N LYS A 429 18.40 0.55 7.56
CA LYS A 429 17.97 -0.67 6.85
C LYS A 429 16.51 -0.57 6.47
N ALA A 430 16.23 0.27 5.49
CA ALA A 430 14.89 0.53 4.97
C ALA A 430 14.91 0.63 3.44
N GLY A 431 13.79 0.36 2.81
CA GLY A 431 13.64 0.48 1.36
C GLY A 431 13.64 1.93 0.88
N ALA A 432 13.10 2.85 1.70
CA ALA A 432 13.15 4.29 1.47
C ALA A 432 13.66 5.03 2.70
N VAL A 433 14.37 6.17 2.49
CA VAL A 433 14.79 7.09 3.55
C VAL A 433 14.38 8.50 3.18
N HIS A 434 13.45 9.07 3.95
CA HIS A 434 12.91 10.42 3.75
C HIS A 434 13.68 11.42 4.61
N ILE A 435 14.29 12.44 3.99
CA ILE A 435 15.13 13.40 4.68
C ILE A 435 14.45 14.75 4.71
N ASN A 436 14.24 15.31 5.92
CA ASN A 436 13.68 16.64 6.14
C ASN A 436 12.33 16.88 5.45
N GLY A 437 11.44 15.86 5.47
CA GLY A 437 10.11 15.98 4.92
C GLY A 437 10.02 15.76 3.39
N ALA A 438 11.08 15.21 2.77
CA ALA A 438 10.98 14.79 1.38
C ALA A 438 9.92 13.68 1.23
N GLY A 439 8.97 13.89 0.34
CA GLY A 439 7.90 12.93 0.03
C GLY A 439 8.35 11.80 -0.90
N ILE A 440 7.42 10.90 -1.19
CA ILE A 440 7.56 9.88 -2.23
C ILE A 440 7.17 10.52 -3.56
N GLU A 441 8.03 10.38 -4.57
CA GLU A 441 7.68 10.75 -5.93
C GLU A 441 7.21 9.53 -6.72
N TYR A 442 6.16 9.69 -7.52
CA TYR A 442 5.66 8.62 -8.39
C TYR A 442 6.74 8.21 -9.41
N GLY A 443 6.83 6.90 -9.68
CA GLY A 443 7.88 6.36 -10.55
C GLY A 443 9.17 5.99 -9.83
N THR A 444 9.33 6.31 -8.53
CA THR A 444 10.43 5.81 -7.72
C THR A 444 10.15 4.42 -7.16
N PRO A 445 11.17 3.56 -7.00
CA PRO A 445 10.99 2.23 -6.42
C PRO A 445 10.54 2.30 -4.96
N PHE A 446 9.48 1.55 -4.63
CA PHE A 446 8.97 1.37 -3.27
C PHE A 446 9.03 -0.09 -2.87
N GLY A 447 9.38 -0.39 -1.62
CA GLY A 447 9.41 -1.76 -1.09
C GLY A 447 10.34 -1.93 0.09
N GLY A 448 10.15 -3.01 0.83
CA GLY A 448 10.77 -3.21 2.13
C GLY A 448 12.03 -4.07 2.16
N TYR A 449 12.75 -3.94 3.28
CA TYR A 449 13.78 -4.86 3.75
C TYR A 449 13.18 -5.80 4.79
N LYS A 450 13.86 -6.89 5.12
CA LYS A 450 13.49 -7.83 6.20
C LYS A 450 12.04 -8.35 6.06
N GLN A 451 11.24 -8.27 7.13
CA GLN A 451 9.84 -8.73 7.13
C GLN A 451 8.86 -7.71 6.53
N SER A 452 9.33 -6.59 6.02
CA SER A 452 8.49 -5.67 5.24
C SER A 452 8.32 -6.08 3.79
N GLY A 453 8.97 -7.15 3.35
CA GLY A 453 8.71 -7.76 2.05
C GLY A 453 9.94 -7.96 1.17
N ASN A 454 9.68 -8.25 -0.09
CA ASN A 454 10.67 -8.44 -1.14
C ASN A 454 10.11 -7.93 -2.48
N GLY A 455 10.99 -7.70 -3.45
CA GLY A 455 10.63 -7.03 -4.70
C GLY A 455 10.55 -5.51 -4.54
N ARG A 456 10.14 -4.84 -5.58
CA ARG A 456 9.88 -3.39 -5.60
C ARG A 456 8.65 -3.08 -6.42
N GLU A 457 7.91 -2.07 -6.00
CA GLU A 457 6.80 -1.49 -6.76
C GLU A 457 7.18 -0.09 -7.26
N GLY A 458 6.56 0.38 -8.34
CA GLY A 458 6.82 1.70 -8.91
C GLY A 458 8.03 1.78 -9.83
N GLY A 459 7.91 2.61 -10.87
CA GLY A 459 8.95 2.86 -11.86
C GLY A 459 9.48 1.63 -12.58
N LEU A 460 10.71 1.72 -13.07
CA LEU A 460 11.36 0.66 -13.86
C LEU A 460 11.52 -0.64 -13.05
N MET A 461 11.92 -0.56 -11.78
CA MET A 461 12.11 -1.75 -10.94
C MET A 461 10.80 -2.50 -10.70
N GLY A 462 9.69 -1.76 -10.49
CA GLY A 462 8.36 -2.37 -10.35
C GLY A 462 7.86 -3.01 -11.65
N LEU A 463 8.28 -2.50 -12.80
CA LEU A 463 7.99 -3.09 -14.10
C LEU A 463 8.82 -4.39 -14.32
N GLU A 464 10.11 -4.38 -13.94
CA GLU A 464 11.01 -5.53 -14.09
C GLU A 464 10.59 -6.76 -13.28
N ASP A 465 9.89 -6.59 -12.16
CA ASP A 465 9.35 -7.71 -11.38
C ASP A 465 8.37 -8.59 -12.18
N TYR A 466 7.71 -8.03 -13.21
CA TYR A 466 6.76 -8.74 -14.10
C TYR A 466 7.41 -9.30 -15.38
N LEU A 467 8.73 -9.27 -15.47
CA LEU A 467 9.49 -9.73 -16.65
C LEU A 467 10.37 -10.94 -16.33
N GLU A 468 10.47 -11.85 -17.30
CA GLU A 468 11.51 -12.89 -17.36
C GLU A 468 12.63 -12.44 -18.26
N THR A 469 13.86 -12.78 -17.88
CA THR A 469 15.05 -12.50 -18.68
C THR A 469 15.53 -13.75 -19.40
N LYS A 470 15.61 -13.67 -20.74
CA LYS A 470 16.12 -14.75 -21.61
C LYS A 470 17.36 -14.28 -22.38
N THR A 471 18.35 -15.10 -22.48
CA THR A 471 19.52 -14.82 -23.33
C THR A 471 19.49 -15.67 -24.61
N LEU A 472 19.61 -15.00 -25.75
CA LEU A 472 19.71 -15.64 -27.07
C LEU A 472 21.15 -15.65 -27.50
N HIS A 473 21.71 -16.86 -27.62
CA HIS A 473 23.08 -17.08 -28.10
C HIS A 473 23.11 -17.39 -29.60
N GLY A 474 24.06 -16.82 -30.31
CA GLY A 474 24.25 -17.08 -31.75
C GLY A 474 23.14 -16.48 -32.64
N LEU A 475 22.48 -15.47 -32.18
CA LEU A 475 21.54 -14.66 -32.96
C LEU A 475 22.33 -13.45 -33.52
N ASP A 476 22.91 -13.61 -34.69
CA ASP A 476 23.74 -12.59 -35.39
C ASP A 476 22.85 -11.51 -36.05
#